data_7c740b19a74a0a9409045ee29b8e5d36
#
_entry.id   7c740b19a74a0a9409045ee29b8e5d36
#
_cell.length_a   1.000
_cell.length_b   1.000
_cell.length_c   1.000
_cell.angle_alpha   90.00
_cell.angle_beta   90.00
_cell.angle_gamma   90.00
#
_symmetry.space_group_name_H-M   'P 1'
#
loop_
_entity.id
_entity.type
_entity.pdbx_description
1 polymer ?
#
loop_
_entity_poly.entity_id
_entity_poly.type
_entity_poly.pdbx_seq_one_letter_code
_entity_poly.pdbx_strand_id
1 'polypeptide(L)'
;MHHGNIEDLDSLRKSAEKVDGVIHCAMNHDFSKFVKNCEDDKQAILAMGEVLVGSKRPFLVTSGTGVGSNGPGKLATEDQFDKEHPNPRIGSELAGAAASEKGVSVSVIRLPQVHDTVKQGLVTYTIAIAREKGFTAYLGDGKNRWPAAHVSDVARQYRLALEKNVAGSRYHAVAEEGITAKEIAEVTARGLKQEVKSLTPEEAKEYFGWMAMFAGMDLSASSKLTQERLGWTPTGPGLIVDLEAMKY
;
A
#
# COMPACT_ATOMS: atom_id res chain seq x y z
N MET A 1 11.81 -21.77 11.28
CA MET A 1 10.74 -20.73 11.35
C MET A 1 10.85 -20.03 12.68
N HIS A 2 10.82 -18.70 12.73
CA HIS A 2 10.78 -17.89 13.96
C HIS A 2 9.37 -17.35 14.14
N HIS A 3 8.78 -17.58 15.32
CA HIS A 3 7.47 -17.03 15.67
C HIS A 3 7.68 -15.71 16.39
N GLY A 4 7.01 -14.66 15.97
CA GLY A 4 7.11 -13.32 16.53
C GLY A 4 5.83 -12.52 16.33
N ASN A 5 5.77 -11.37 16.96
CA ASN A 5 4.68 -10.40 16.85
C ASN A 5 5.30 -9.05 16.52
N ILE A 6 4.60 -8.21 15.75
CA ILE A 6 5.04 -6.87 15.39
C ILE A 6 5.23 -5.96 16.63
N GLU A 7 4.53 -6.24 17.72
CA GLU A 7 4.65 -5.54 18.99
C GLU A 7 5.78 -6.08 19.88
N ASP A 8 6.35 -7.27 19.57
CA ASP A 8 7.50 -7.86 20.28
C ASP A 8 8.80 -7.47 19.58
N LEU A 9 9.29 -6.27 19.90
CA LEU A 9 10.47 -5.69 19.28
C LEU A 9 11.73 -6.54 19.49
N ASP A 10 11.85 -7.25 20.61
CA ASP A 10 13.00 -8.12 20.87
C ASP A 10 12.98 -9.36 19.98
N SER A 11 11.79 -9.91 19.71
CA SER A 11 11.62 -11.00 18.75
C SER A 11 12.01 -10.54 17.34
N LEU A 12 11.64 -9.31 16.95
CA LEU A 12 12.00 -8.75 15.64
C LEU A 12 13.52 -8.54 15.51
N ARG A 13 14.19 -7.98 16.54
CA ARG A 13 15.66 -7.84 16.56
C ARG A 13 16.37 -9.19 16.39
N LYS A 14 16.02 -10.17 17.22
CA LYS A 14 16.58 -11.53 17.17
C LYS A 14 16.39 -12.22 15.82
N SER A 15 15.29 -11.92 15.12
CA SER A 15 15.04 -12.45 13.78
C SER A 15 15.92 -11.78 12.74
N ALA A 16 15.96 -10.42 12.76
CA ALA A 16 16.73 -9.63 11.80
C ALA A 16 18.24 -9.84 11.91
N GLU A 17 18.76 -10.16 13.10
CA GLU A 17 20.17 -10.51 13.31
C GLU A 17 20.63 -11.72 12.51
N LYS A 18 19.75 -12.70 12.26
CA LYS A 18 20.07 -14.03 11.75
C LYS A 18 19.88 -14.22 10.25
N VAL A 19 19.47 -13.18 9.54
CA VAL A 19 19.09 -13.27 8.13
C VAL A 19 19.97 -12.39 7.24
N ASP A 20 20.04 -12.71 5.95
CA ASP A 20 20.84 -12.00 4.95
C ASP A 20 20.15 -10.75 4.40
N GLY A 21 18.88 -10.55 4.73
CA GLY A 21 18.09 -9.37 4.37
C GLY A 21 16.71 -9.42 5.01
N VAL A 22 16.04 -8.27 5.06
CA VAL A 22 14.71 -8.14 5.67
C VAL A 22 13.74 -7.52 4.66
N ILE A 23 12.58 -8.13 4.51
CA ILE A 23 11.42 -7.55 3.83
C ILE A 23 10.32 -7.38 4.89
N HIS A 24 10.06 -6.14 5.28
CA HIS A 24 9.04 -5.81 6.26
C HIS A 24 7.73 -5.46 5.58
N CYS A 25 6.80 -6.42 5.55
CA CYS A 25 5.44 -6.27 5.02
C CYS A 25 4.36 -6.34 6.11
N ALA A 26 4.75 -6.59 7.36
CA ALA A 26 3.80 -6.75 8.44
C ALA A 26 3.23 -5.39 8.88
N MET A 27 1.92 -5.28 8.86
CA MET A 27 1.18 -4.15 9.41
C MET A 27 -0.16 -4.66 9.91
N ASN A 28 -0.63 -4.15 11.04
CA ASN A 28 -1.97 -4.43 11.51
C ASN A 28 -2.99 -3.62 10.68
N HIS A 29 -3.93 -4.31 10.02
CA HIS A 29 -4.96 -3.71 9.18
C HIS A 29 -6.29 -3.46 9.91
N ASP A 30 -6.28 -3.40 11.23
CA ASP A 30 -7.40 -2.83 11.99
C ASP A 30 -7.38 -1.30 11.87
N PHE A 31 -8.04 -0.78 10.84
CA PHE A 31 -8.07 0.66 10.55
C PHE A 31 -8.80 1.50 11.62
N SER A 32 -9.53 0.87 12.56
CA SER A 32 -10.08 1.58 13.72
C SER A 32 -8.99 2.12 14.64
N LYS A 33 -7.77 1.55 14.56
CA LYS A 33 -6.57 1.91 15.33
C LYS A 33 -5.44 2.40 14.42
N PHE A 34 -5.76 2.96 13.26
CA PHE A 34 -4.80 3.26 12.20
C PHE A 34 -3.56 4.02 12.67
N VAL A 35 -3.74 5.09 13.46
CA VAL A 35 -2.62 5.91 13.99
C VAL A 35 -1.69 5.05 14.87
N LYS A 36 -2.26 4.26 15.78
CA LYS A 36 -1.48 3.35 16.63
C LYS A 36 -0.73 2.31 15.79
N ASN A 37 -1.41 1.70 14.84
CA ASN A 37 -0.82 0.68 13.97
C ASN A 37 0.34 1.24 13.13
N CYS A 38 0.26 2.51 12.70
CA CYS A 38 1.37 3.19 12.03
C CYS A 38 2.55 3.46 12.97
N GLU A 39 2.30 3.78 14.24
CA GLU A 39 3.37 3.95 15.24
C GLU A 39 4.02 2.60 15.59
N ASP A 40 3.24 1.52 15.77
CA ASP A 40 3.76 0.18 16.03
C ASP A 40 4.65 -0.29 14.85
N ASP A 41 4.23 -0.05 13.62
CA ASP A 41 5.00 -0.34 12.41
C ASP A 41 6.32 0.45 12.39
N LYS A 42 6.28 1.74 12.70
CA LYS A 42 7.46 2.59 12.83
C LYS A 42 8.45 2.04 13.86
N GLN A 43 7.98 1.63 15.05
CA GLN A 43 8.83 1.05 16.08
C GLN A 43 9.45 -0.28 15.65
N ALA A 44 8.69 -1.14 14.96
CA ALA A 44 9.18 -2.39 14.39
C ALA A 44 10.32 -2.14 13.37
N ILE A 45 10.16 -1.15 12.48
CA ILE A 45 11.19 -0.77 11.50
C ILE A 45 12.45 -0.27 12.20
N LEU A 46 12.31 0.60 13.20
CA LEU A 46 13.46 1.09 13.97
C LEU A 46 14.20 -0.04 14.68
N ALA A 47 13.48 -0.96 15.33
CA ALA A 47 14.07 -2.08 16.06
C ALA A 47 14.84 -3.04 15.14
N MET A 48 14.29 -3.37 13.96
CA MET A 48 15.00 -4.18 12.97
C MET A 48 16.19 -3.43 12.37
N GLY A 49 16.03 -2.13 12.12
CA GLY A 49 17.10 -1.26 11.62
C GLY A 49 18.31 -1.21 12.55
N GLU A 50 18.12 -1.17 13.88
CA GLU A 50 19.19 -1.11 14.86
C GLU A 50 20.21 -2.27 14.72
N VAL A 51 19.74 -3.49 14.47
CA VAL A 51 20.61 -4.68 14.35
C VAL A 51 21.20 -4.85 12.95
N LEU A 52 20.78 -4.03 12.00
CA LEU A 52 21.32 -4.02 10.63
C LEU A 52 22.42 -2.97 10.43
N VAL A 53 22.66 -2.08 11.41
CA VAL A 53 23.72 -1.06 11.36
C VAL A 53 25.08 -1.73 11.12
N GLY A 54 25.90 -1.11 10.26
CA GLY A 54 27.23 -1.61 9.92
C GLY A 54 27.24 -2.82 8.97
N SER A 55 26.07 -3.30 8.54
CA SER A 55 25.95 -4.36 7.53
C SER A 55 25.51 -3.79 6.19
N LYS A 56 25.79 -4.53 5.10
CA LYS A 56 25.26 -4.21 3.76
C LYS A 56 24.00 -5.00 3.44
N ARG A 57 23.39 -5.61 4.44
CA ARG A 57 22.17 -6.42 4.25
C ARG A 57 21.01 -5.53 3.82
N PRO A 58 20.24 -5.92 2.79
CA PRO A 58 19.09 -5.14 2.33
C PRO A 58 17.98 -5.13 3.38
N PHE A 59 17.37 -3.98 3.55
CA PHE A 59 16.16 -3.80 4.36
C PHE A 59 15.08 -3.11 3.52
N LEU A 60 14.06 -3.86 3.09
CA LEU A 60 12.93 -3.34 2.36
C LEU A 60 11.80 -2.98 3.34
N VAL A 61 11.42 -1.72 3.35
CA VAL A 61 10.32 -1.17 4.16
C VAL A 61 9.10 -0.96 3.27
N THR A 62 7.96 -1.48 3.69
CA THR A 62 6.69 -1.30 2.98
C THR A 62 6.00 -0.01 3.42
N SER A 63 5.52 0.76 2.45
CA SER A 63 4.73 1.97 2.60
C SER A 63 3.54 1.95 1.62
N GLY A 64 2.87 3.07 1.42
CA GLY A 64 1.79 3.21 0.46
C GLY A 64 2.02 4.37 -0.52
N THR A 65 1.53 4.26 -1.75
CA THR A 65 1.67 5.31 -2.77
C THR A 65 1.07 6.65 -2.34
N GLY A 66 0.08 6.64 -1.45
CA GLY A 66 -0.57 7.85 -0.95
C GLY A 66 0.37 8.83 -0.23
N VAL A 67 1.49 8.34 0.36
CA VAL A 67 2.49 9.24 0.99
C VAL A 67 3.43 9.91 -0.02
N GLY A 68 3.38 9.53 -1.29
CA GLY A 68 4.06 10.21 -2.41
C GLY A 68 3.17 11.20 -3.15
N SER A 69 1.98 11.50 -2.63
CA SER A 69 1.01 12.37 -3.30
C SER A 69 1.44 13.85 -3.26
N ASN A 70 1.30 14.52 -4.41
CA ASN A 70 1.52 15.96 -4.58
C ASN A 70 0.22 16.79 -4.54
N GLY A 71 -0.85 16.20 -4.01
CA GLY A 71 -2.18 16.80 -3.95
C GLY A 71 -3.15 16.29 -5.02
N PRO A 72 -4.42 16.70 -4.94
CA PRO A 72 -5.48 16.20 -5.81
C PRO A 72 -5.16 16.37 -7.30
N GLY A 73 -5.46 15.35 -8.09
CA GLY A 73 -5.28 15.36 -9.55
C GLY A 73 -3.84 15.18 -10.04
N LYS A 74 -2.86 15.11 -9.14
CA LYS A 74 -1.45 14.89 -9.51
C LYS A 74 -1.04 13.45 -9.22
N LEU A 75 -0.25 12.86 -10.13
CA LEU A 75 0.34 11.55 -9.90
C LEU A 75 1.35 11.60 -8.76
N ALA A 76 1.25 10.68 -7.81
CA ALA A 76 2.33 10.42 -6.87
C ALA A 76 3.53 9.83 -7.61
N THR A 77 4.74 10.27 -7.26
CA THR A 77 5.99 9.80 -7.86
C THR A 77 6.99 9.32 -6.81
N GLU A 78 7.94 8.48 -7.21
CA GLU A 78 8.88 7.82 -6.30
C GLU A 78 9.87 8.78 -5.63
N ASP A 79 10.17 9.90 -6.26
CA ASP A 79 11.09 10.94 -5.78
C ASP A 79 10.44 11.92 -4.80
N GLN A 80 9.12 11.92 -4.70
CA GLN A 80 8.41 12.74 -3.73
C GLN A 80 8.49 12.13 -2.33
N PHE A 81 9.00 12.91 -1.39
CA PHE A 81 9.07 12.55 0.02
C PHE A 81 8.88 13.78 0.90
N ASP A 82 7.67 13.95 1.37
CA ASP A 82 7.30 15.01 2.30
C ASP A 82 7.35 14.45 3.74
N LYS A 83 8.30 14.93 4.54
CA LYS A 83 8.47 14.51 5.94
C LYS A 83 7.31 14.97 6.84
N GLU A 84 6.63 16.02 6.45
CA GLU A 84 5.48 16.61 7.16
C GLU A 84 4.13 16.09 6.63
N HIS A 85 4.15 15.05 5.80
CA HIS A 85 2.94 14.50 5.20
C HIS A 85 1.91 14.10 6.28
N PRO A 86 0.63 14.54 6.19
CA PRO A 86 -0.35 14.37 7.27
C PRO A 86 -0.80 12.90 7.48
N ASN A 87 -0.55 12.03 6.51
CA ASN A 87 -0.89 10.61 6.64
C ASN A 87 0.05 9.94 7.66
N PRO A 88 -0.46 9.36 8.76
CA PRO A 88 0.36 8.66 9.77
C PRO A 88 1.28 7.57 9.18
N ARG A 89 0.94 7.01 8.02
CA ARG A 89 1.75 6.00 7.32
C ARG A 89 3.15 6.50 6.92
N ILE A 90 3.37 7.83 6.90
CA ILE A 90 4.70 8.44 6.69
C ILE A 90 5.71 7.96 7.75
N GLY A 91 5.26 7.58 8.94
CA GLY A 91 6.08 7.06 10.03
C GLY A 91 6.99 5.91 9.61
N SER A 92 6.53 5.03 8.73
CA SER A 92 7.33 3.92 8.19
C SER A 92 8.50 4.41 7.35
N GLU A 93 8.29 5.42 6.50
CA GLU A 93 9.35 6.00 5.67
C GLU A 93 10.32 6.85 6.49
N LEU A 94 9.83 7.56 7.52
CA LEU A 94 10.68 8.29 8.45
C LEU A 94 11.58 7.34 9.25
N ALA A 95 11.05 6.20 9.71
CA ALA A 95 11.85 5.16 10.37
C ALA A 95 12.90 4.55 9.43
N GLY A 96 12.52 4.27 8.18
CA GLY A 96 13.46 3.82 7.15
C GLY A 96 14.55 4.83 6.86
N ALA A 97 14.21 6.12 6.77
CA ALA A 97 15.17 7.21 6.59
C ALA A 97 16.15 7.31 7.78
N ALA A 98 15.62 7.25 9.01
CA ALA A 98 16.46 7.28 10.23
C ALA A 98 17.42 6.07 10.31
N ALA A 99 16.98 4.88 9.87
CA ALA A 99 17.86 3.73 9.76
C ALA A 99 18.93 3.92 8.66
N SER A 100 18.54 4.51 7.53
CA SER A 100 19.47 4.82 6.43
C SER A 100 20.54 5.83 6.84
N GLU A 101 20.19 6.86 7.63
CA GLU A 101 21.13 7.82 8.21
C GLU A 101 22.20 7.16 9.12
N LYS A 102 21.86 5.99 9.71
CA LYS A 102 22.79 5.16 10.49
C LYS A 102 23.58 4.15 9.63
N GLY A 103 23.47 4.23 8.31
CA GLY A 103 24.21 3.37 7.37
C GLY A 103 23.54 2.03 7.05
N VAL A 104 22.27 1.83 7.40
CA VAL A 104 21.51 0.64 6.98
C VAL A 104 21.11 0.77 5.51
N SER A 105 21.22 -0.32 4.74
CA SER A 105 20.80 -0.34 3.32
C SER A 105 19.29 -0.46 3.21
N VAL A 106 18.56 0.65 3.40
CA VAL A 106 17.11 0.71 3.34
C VAL A 106 16.62 1.11 1.95
N SER A 107 15.62 0.39 1.44
CA SER A 107 14.79 0.83 0.31
C SER A 107 13.32 0.77 0.71
N VAL A 108 12.51 1.68 0.17
CA VAL A 108 11.06 1.75 0.44
C VAL A 108 10.29 1.23 -0.77
N ILE A 109 9.32 0.37 -0.52
CA ILE A 109 8.34 -0.07 -1.52
C ILE A 109 6.98 0.53 -1.16
N ARG A 110 6.44 1.38 -2.03
CA ARG A 110 5.10 1.96 -1.89
C ARG A 110 4.10 1.12 -2.66
N LEU A 111 3.13 0.57 -1.94
CA LEU A 111 2.09 -0.27 -2.49
C LEU A 111 0.86 0.53 -2.93
N PRO A 112 0.28 0.19 -4.10
CA PRO A 112 -1.06 0.60 -4.52
C PRO A 112 -2.12 -0.34 -3.95
N GLN A 113 -3.30 -0.45 -4.61
CA GLN A 113 -4.22 -1.56 -4.38
C GLN A 113 -3.60 -2.85 -4.93
N VAL A 114 -2.99 -3.63 -4.05
CA VAL A 114 -2.43 -4.95 -4.42
C VAL A 114 -3.58 -5.94 -4.49
N HIS A 115 -3.71 -6.63 -5.62
CA HIS A 115 -4.89 -7.45 -5.88
C HIS A 115 -4.57 -8.82 -6.48
N ASP A 116 -5.51 -9.69 -6.31
CA ASP A 116 -5.78 -10.93 -7.02
C ASP A 116 -7.30 -11.19 -6.99
N THR A 117 -7.76 -12.35 -7.43
CA THR A 117 -9.18 -12.72 -7.42
C THR A 117 -9.74 -13.00 -6.00
N VAL A 118 -8.94 -12.90 -4.94
CA VAL A 118 -9.33 -13.18 -3.55
C VAL A 118 -9.30 -11.93 -2.68
N LYS A 119 -8.25 -11.08 -2.83
CA LYS A 119 -8.04 -9.85 -2.06
C LYS A 119 -7.64 -8.71 -2.98
N GLN A 120 -8.12 -7.50 -2.71
CA GLN A 120 -7.95 -6.34 -3.59
C GLN A 120 -7.60 -5.06 -2.80
N GLY A 121 -6.74 -5.16 -1.81
CA GLY A 121 -6.37 -4.01 -0.97
C GLY A 121 -7.60 -3.39 -0.28
N LEU A 122 -7.75 -2.08 -0.36
CA LEU A 122 -8.90 -1.36 0.23
C LEU A 122 -10.23 -1.69 -0.49
N VAL A 123 -10.20 -2.10 -1.76
CA VAL A 123 -11.40 -2.51 -2.51
C VAL A 123 -12.10 -3.71 -1.84
N THR A 124 -11.36 -4.60 -1.18
CA THR A 124 -11.95 -5.69 -0.39
C THR A 124 -12.94 -5.19 0.67
N TYR A 125 -12.63 -4.05 1.30
CA TYR A 125 -13.51 -3.45 2.32
C TYR A 125 -14.72 -2.77 1.67
N THR A 126 -14.57 -2.12 0.52
CA THR A 126 -15.73 -1.55 -0.20
C THR A 126 -16.69 -2.64 -0.66
N ILE A 127 -16.19 -3.80 -1.09
CA ILE A 127 -17.00 -4.97 -1.41
C ILE A 127 -17.76 -5.50 -0.17
N ALA A 128 -17.08 -5.58 0.99
CA ALA A 128 -17.72 -6.02 2.22
C ALA A 128 -18.84 -5.07 2.67
N ILE A 129 -18.61 -3.75 2.58
CA ILE A 129 -19.62 -2.72 2.86
C ILE A 129 -20.80 -2.85 1.90
N ALA A 130 -20.55 -3.03 0.60
CA ALA A 130 -21.60 -3.20 -0.39
C ALA A 130 -22.48 -4.44 -0.11
N ARG A 131 -21.88 -5.54 0.32
CA ARG A 131 -22.64 -6.74 0.75
C ARG A 131 -23.53 -6.45 1.96
N GLU A 132 -23.01 -5.73 2.94
CA GLU A 132 -23.77 -5.35 4.16
C GLU A 132 -24.91 -4.39 3.85
N LYS A 133 -24.66 -3.36 3.03
CA LYS A 133 -25.62 -2.30 2.71
C LYS A 133 -26.63 -2.68 1.63
N GLY A 134 -26.37 -3.75 0.84
CA GLY A 134 -27.26 -4.21 -0.22
C GLY A 134 -27.20 -3.40 -1.52
N PHE A 135 -26.29 -2.45 -1.65
CA PHE A 135 -26.00 -1.70 -2.87
C PHE A 135 -24.53 -1.27 -2.90
N THR A 136 -24.01 -0.97 -4.08
CA THR A 136 -22.65 -0.50 -4.28
C THR A 136 -22.64 1.01 -4.48
N ALA A 137 -21.60 1.72 -4.03
CA ALA A 137 -21.58 3.17 -4.10
C ALA A 137 -20.20 3.75 -4.39
N TYR A 138 -20.20 4.99 -4.88
CA TYR A 138 -19.03 5.87 -4.99
C TYR A 138 -19.40 7.31 -4.57
N LEU A 139 -18.39 8.12 -4.22
CA LEU A 139 -18.59 9.51 -3.83
C LEU A 139 -18.65 10.43 -5.06
N GLY A 140 -19.65 11.32 -5.11
CA GLY A 140 -19.76 12.37 -6.12
C GLY A 140 -19.84 11.83 -7.54
N ASP A 141 -18.96 12.28 -8.43
CA ASP A 141 -18.88 11.80 -9.80
C ASP A 141 -18.03 10.53 -9.99
N GLY A 142 -17.42 10.06 -8.91
CA GLY A 142 -16.61 8.83 -8.88
C GLY A 142 -15.31 8.90 -9.69
N LYS A 143 -14.83 10.09 -10.04
CA LYS A 143 -13.61 10.27 -10.85
C LYS A 143 -12.31 10.17 -10.06
N ASN A 144 -12.38 10.15 -8.72
CA ASN A 144 -11.20 9.87 -7.91
C ASN A 144 -10.66 8.46 -8.23
N ARG A 145 -9.33 8.33 -8.26
CA ARG A 145 -8.63 7.16 -8.79
C ARG A 145 -7.78 6.48 -7.75
N TRP A 146 -7.70 5.17 -7.86
CA TRP A 146 -6.80 4.35 -7.07
C TRP A 146 -5.84 3.59 -7.98
N PRO A 147 -4.52 3.63 -7.73
CA PRO A 147 -3.55 2.85 -8.47
C PRO A 147 -3.62 1.38 -8.05
N ALA A 148 -3.24 0.48 -8.93
CA ALA A 148 -3.32 -0.95 -8.67
C ALA A 148 -2.13 -1.73 -9.25
N ALA A 149 -1.90 -2.93 -8.71
CA ALA A 149 -0.99 -3.92 -9.26
C ALA A 149 -1.35 -5.33 -8.79
N HIS A 150 -1.25 -6.29 -9.69
CA HIS A 150 -1.44 -7.70 -9.35
C HIS A 150 -0.34 -8.19 -8.39
N VAL A 151 -0.69 -9.03 -7.43
CA VAL A 151 0.21 -9.52 -6.37
C VAL A 151 1.49 -10.16 -6.91
N SER A 152 1.43 -10.86 -8.04
CA SER A 152 2.61 -11.48 -8.66
C SER A 152 3.63 -10.45 -9.17
N ASP A 153 3.16 -9.32 -9.71
CA ASP A 153 4.02 -8.23 -10.15
C ASP A 153 4.67 -7.52 -8.97
N VAL A 154 3.91 -7.32 -7.90
CA VAL A 154 4.41 -6.76 -6.64
C VAL A 154 5.49 -7.66 -6.04
N ALA A 155 5.25 -8.97 -5.94
CA ALA A 155 6.23 -9.93 -5.42
C ALA A 155 7.53 -9.93 -6.24
N ARG A 156 7.42 -9.87 -7.59
CA ARG A 156 8.58 -9.77 -8.47
C ARG A 156 9.35 -8.46 -8.26
N GLN A 157 8.66 -7.35 -8.03
CA GLN A 157 9.30 -6.08 -7.73
C GLN A 157 10.08 -6.12 -6.41
N TYR A 158 9.49 -6.69 -5.34
CA TYR A 158 10.20 -6.87 -4.06
C TYR A 158 11.48 -7.65 -4.24
N ARG A 159 11.45 -8.75 -5.01
CA ARG A 159 12.63 -9.54 -5.34
C ARG A 159 13.68 -8.69 -6.04
N LEU A 160 13.32 -7.98 -7.10
CA LEU A 160 14.26 -7.14 -7.86
C LEU A 160 14.88 -6.03 -6.98
N ALA A 161 14.07 -5.39 -6.12
CA ALA A 161 14.56 -4.37 -5.19
C ALA A 161 15.53 -4.96 -4.15
N LEU A 162 15.22 -6.15 -3.62
CA LEU A 162 16.08 -6.86 -2.67
C LEU A 162 17.44 -7.22 -3.32
N GLU A 163 17.41 -7.81 -4.51
CA GLU A 163 18.61 -8.22 -5.25
C GLU A 163 19.46 -7.01 -5.67
N LYS A 164 18.85 -5.91 -6.08
CA LYS A 164 19.55 -4.69 -6.48
C LYS A 164 20.14 -3.91 -5.30
N ASN A 165 19.47 -3.92 -4.16
CA ASN A 165 19.92 -3.37 -2.88
C ASN A 165 20.51 -1.96 -2.98
N VAL A 166 19.74 -1.00 -3.53
CA VAL A 166 20.17 0.40 -3.66
C VAL A 166 19.65 1.22 -2.49
N ALA A 167 20.51 1.50 -1.52
CA ALA A 167 20.15 2.27 -0.33
C ALA A 167 19.53 3.63 -0.66
N GLY A 168 18.51 4.03 0.10
CA GLY A 168 17.78 5.28 -0.06
C GLY A 168 16.77 5.31 -1.20
N SER A 169 16.65 4.21 -1.98
CA SER A 169 15.70 4.15 -3.10
C SER A 169 14.26 4.04 -2.61
N ARG A 170 13.35 4.69 -3.36
CA ARG A 170 11.91 4.49 -3.27
C ARG A 170 11.41 3.91 -4.58
N TYR A 171 10.51 2.96 -4.47
CA TYR A 171 9.90 2.26 -5.59
C TYR A 171 8.39 2.24 -5.45
N HIS A 172 7.66 2.42 -6.54
CA HIS A 172 6.21 2.28 -6.60
C HIS A 172 5.85 0.97 -7.29
N ALA A 173 5.10 0.09 -6.60
CA ALA A 173 4.63 -1.17 -7.18
C ALA A 173 3.33 -0.97 -7.97
N VAL A 174 3.32 -0.04 -8.94
CA VAL A 174 2.13 0.39 -9.67
C VAL A 174 2.16 -0.16 -11.09
N ALA A 175 1.15 -0.95 -11.45
CA ALA A 175 0.92 -1.42 -12.82
C ALA A 175 -0.11 -0.55 -13.55
N GLU A 176 -1.14 -0.11 -12.84
CA GLU A 176 -2.20 0.77 -13.33
C GLU A 176 -2.18 2.06 -12.52
N GLU A 177 -1.96 3.21 -13.17
CA GLU A 177 -1.74 4.49 -12.49
C GLU A 177 -2.97 5.01 -11.73
N GLY A 178 -4.19 4.59 -12.15
CA GLY A 178 -5.41 4.96 -11.47
C GLY A 178 -6.67 4.44 -12.14
N ILE A 179 -7.42 3.64 -11.42
CA ILE A 179 -8.75 3.15 -11.80
C ILE A 179 -9.76 4.00 -11.03
N THR A 180 -10.81 4.47 -11.69
CA THR A 180 -11.81 5.35 -11.05
C THR A 180 -12.66 4.59 -10.03
N ALA A 181 -13.05 5.27 -8.96
CA ALA A 181 -13.95 4.71 -7.96
C ALA A 181 -15.28 4.24 -8.58
N LYS A 182 -15.75 4.94 -9.63
CA LYS A 182 -16.95 4.56 -10.37
C LYS A 182 -16.77 3.23 -11.10
N GLU A 183 -15.66 3.00 -11.84
CA GLU A 183 -15.38 1.74 -12.52
C GLU A 183 -15.31 0.56 -11.53
N ILE A 184 -14.63 0.78 -10.38
CA ILE A 184 -14.56 -0.23 -9.31
C ILE A 184 -15.96 -0.55 -8.76
N ALA A 185 -16.77 0.47 -8.50
CA ALA A 185 -18.13 0.29 -8.01
C ALA A 185 -19.02 -0.43 -9.02
N GLU A 186 -18.94 -0.09 -10.30
CA GLU A 186 -19.74 -0.71 -11.38
C GLU A 186 -19.39 -2.19 -11.57
N VAL A 187 -18.11 -2.56 -11.58
CA VAL A 187 -17.73 -3.98 -11.68
C VAL A 187 -18.15 -4.78 -10.45
N THR A 188 -17.97 -4.20 -9.26
CA THR A 188 -18.40 -4.81 -7.99
C THR A 188 -19.90 -5.04 -7.97
N ALA A 189 -20.68 -4.06 -8.41
CA ALA A 189 -22.15 -4.16 -8.49
C ALA A 189 -22.62 -5.27 -9.44
N ARG A 190 -21.97 -5.42 -10.60
CA ARG A 190 -22.25 -6.55 -11.51
C ARG A 190 -22.02 -7.90 -10.84
N GLY A 191 -20.89 -8.06 -10.14
CA GLY A 191 -20.55 -9.28 -9.42
C GLY A 191 -21.53 -9.60 -8.28
N LEU A 192 -21.92 -8.60 -7.50
CA LEU A 192 -22.87 -8.73 -6.39
C LEU A 192 -24.35 -8.73 -6.84
N LYS A 193 -24.64 -8.42 -8.11
CA LYS A 193 -26.01 -8.23 -8.65
C LYS A 193 -26.79 -7.14 -7.92
N GLN A 194 -26.12 -6.00 -7.66
CA GLN A 194 -26.65 -4.86 -6.94
C GLN A 194 -26.73 -3.62 -7.83
N GLU A 195 -27.50 -2.62 -7.38
CA GLU A 195 -27.48 -1.28 -7.98
C GLU A 195 -26.19 -0.51 -7.59
N VAL A 196 -25.86 0.52 -8.39
CA VAL A 196 -24.77 1.47 -8.10
C VAL A 196 -25.37 2.82 -7.80
N LYS A 197 -24.89 3.47 -6.72
CA LYS A 197 -25.33 4.82 -6.32
C LYS A 197 -24.16 5.81 -6.28
N SER A 198 -24.38 7.01 -6.77
CA SER A 198 -23.57 8.17 -6.47
C SER A 198 -24.02 8.76 -5.14
N LEU A 199 -23.11 8.99 -4.20
CA LEU A 199 -23.42 9.52 -2.88
C LEU A 199 -22.87 10.93 -2.71
N THR A 200 -23.60 11.77 -1.97
CA THR A 200 -23.08 13.02 -1.43
C THR A 200 -22.00 12.76 -0.37
N PRO A 201 -21.19 13.76 0.03
CA PRO A 201 -20.22 13.59 1.11
C PRO A 201 -20.83 13.12 2.44
N GLU A 202 -22.03 13.59 2.78
CA GLU A 202 -22.75 13.21 3.99
C GLU A 202 -23.21 11.75 3.93
N GLU A 203 -23.85 11.35 2.82
CA GLU A 203 -24.27 9.96 2.59
C GLU A 203 -23.07 9.00 2.53
N ALA A 204 -21.96 9.41 1.91
CA ALA A 204 -20.73 8.62 1.83
C ALA A 204 -20.12 8.38 3.22
N LYS A 205 -20.17 9.36 4.12
CA LYS A 205 -19.69 9.21 5.49
C LYS A 205 -20.51 8.16 6.26
N GLU A 206 -21.82 8.15 6.08
CA GLU A 206 -22.71 7.15 6.69
C GLU A 206 -22.53 5.76 6.07
N TYR A 207 -22.43 5.70 4.74
CA TYR A 207 -22.30 4.46 4.00
C TYR A 207 -20.94 3.78 4.25
N PHE A 208 -19.83 4.50 4.07
CA PHE A 208 -18.48 3.97 4.16
C PHE A 208 -17.92 3.91 5.59
N GLY A 209 -18.51 4.63 6.55
CA GLY A 209 -17.99 4.69 7.93
C GLY A 209 -16.51 5.11 7.97
N TRP A 210 -15.66 4.31 8.63
CA TRP A 210 -14.22 4.58 8.69
C TRP A 210 -13.54 4.64 7.30
N MET A 211 -14.07 3.89 6.33
CA MET A 211 -13.55 3.83 4.96
C MET A 211 -13.81 5.14 4.18
N ALA A 212 -14.73 6.02 4.65
CA ALA A 212 -15.02 7.31 4.00
C ALA A 212 -13.78 8.19 3.84
N MET A 213 -12.82 8.07 4.77
CA MET A 213 -11.53 8.77 4.69
C MET A 213 -10.76 8.44 3.40
N PHE A 214 -10.86 7.21 2.91
CA PHE A 214 -10.17 6.75 1.71
C PHE A 214 -11.04 6.85 0.45
N ALA A 215 -12.34 6.62 0.59
CA ALA A 215 -13.27 6.47 -0.54
C ALA A 215 -13.31 7.68 -1.49
N GLY A 216 -13.05 8.89 -0.98
CA GLY A 216 -13.01 10.12 -1.78
C GLY A 216 -11.61 10.55 -2.24
N MET A 217 -10.54 9.85 -1.85
CA MET A 217 -9.18 10.26 -2.19
C MET A 217 -8.83 9.91 -3.63
N ASP A 218 -8.25 10.86 -4.38
CA ASP A 218 -7.54 10.60 -5.63
C ASP A 218 -6.08 10.26 -5.31
N LEU A 219 -5.72 8.98 -5.45
CA LEU A 219 -4.44 8.40 -5.04
C LEU A 219 -3.60 7.93 -6.23
N SER A 220 -3.89 8.44 -7.44
CA SER A 220 -3.18 8.03 -8.65
C SER A 220 -1.65 8.15 -8.48
N ALA A 221 -0.92 7.16 -9.01
CA ALA A 221 0.53 7.08 -8.84
C ALA A 221 1.21 6.49 -10.08
N SER A 222 2.44 6.95 -10.36
CA SER A 222 3.28 6.41 -11.42
C SER A 222 4.32 5.43 -10.86
N SER A 223 4.79 4.51 -11.69
CA SER A 223 5.93 3.64 -11.42
C SER A 223 7.05 3.80 -12.44
N LYS A 224 7.05 4.90 -13.20
CA LYS A 224 8.00 5.11 -14.29
C LYS A 224 9.46 5.00 -13.83
N LEU A 225 9.82 5.67 -12.74
CA LEU A 225 11.18 5.61 -12.21
C LEU A 225 11.50 4.20 -11.65
N THR A 226 10.53 3.51 -11.11
CA THR A 226 10.69 2.11 -10.64
C THR A 226 11.02 1.19 -11.81
N GLN A 227 10.26 1.29 -12.91
CA GLN A 227 10.49 0.51 -14.13
C GLN A 227 11.90 0.75 -14.69
N GLU A 228 12.32 2.00 -14.79
CA GLU A 228 13.66 2.39 -15.25
C GLU A 228 14.76 1.85 -14.31
N ARG A 229 14.59 2.03 -13.00
CA ARG A 229 15.61 1.67 -11.99
C ARG A 229 15.78 0.17 -11.82
N LEU A 230 14.68 -0.59 -11.85
CA LEU A 230 14.68 -2.04 -11.57
C LEU A 230 14.66 -2.89 -12.85
N GLY A 231 14.34 -2.33 -14.02
CA GLY A 231 13.98 -3.11 -15.20
C GLY A 231 12.69 -3.92 -14.97
N TRP A 232 11.82 -3.43 -14.08
CA TRP A 232 10.58 -4.10 -13.74
C TRP A 232 9.49 -3.73 -14.75
N THR A 233 8.79 -4.73 -15.28
CA THR A 233 7.66 -4.54 -16.17
C THR A 233 6.48 -5.35 -15.64
N PRO A 234 5.36 -4.72 -15.22
CA PRO A 234 4.18 -5.45 -14.79
C PRO A 234 3.56 -6.21 -15.97
N THR A 235 3.10 -7.42 -15.71
CA THR A 235 2.51 -8.33 -16.73
C THR A 235 1.28 -9.08 -16.22
N GLY A 236 0.92 -8.89 -14.95
CA GLY A 236 -0.27 -9.48 -14.35
C GLY A 236 -1.57 -8.85 -14.87
N PRO A 237 -2.71 -9.47 -14.60
CA PRO A 237 -4.01 -8.90 -14.95
C PRO A 237 -4.24 -7.55 -14.25
N GLY A 238 -5.10 -6.70 -14.82
CA GLY A 238 -5.55 -5.47 -14.18
C GLY A 238 -6.60 -5.74 -13.09
N LEU A 239 -6.81 -4.75 -12.21
CA LEU A 239 -7.76 -4.84 -11.09
C LEU A 239 -9.18 -5.17 -11.56
N ILE A 240 -9.66 -4.53 -12.62
CA ILE A 240 -11.01 -4.78 -13.14
C ILE A 240 -11.17 -6.24 -13.62
N VAL A 241 -10.15 -6.79 -14.27
CA VAL A 241 -10.12 -8.19 -14.73
C VAL A 241 -10.23 -9.15 -13.55
N ASP A 242 -9.50 -8.92 -12.47
CA ASP A 242 -9.57 -9.75 -11.28
C ASP A 242 -10.91 -9.61 -10.54
N LEU A 243 -11.46 -8.40 -10.49
CA LEU A 243 -12.81 -8.17 -9.95
C LEU A 243 -13.90 -8.88 -10.76
N GLU A 244 -13.78 -8.96 -12.09
CA GLU A 244 -14.72 -9.72 -12.93
C GLU A 244 -14.57 -11.24 -12.73
N ALA A 245 -13.37 -11.72 -12.46
CA ALA A 245 -13.06 -13.13 -12.26
C ALA A 245 -13.28 -13.63 -10.81
N MET A 246 -13.44 -12.74 -9.83
CA MET A 246 -13.58 -13.13 -8.43
C MET A 246 -14.94 -13.81 -8.15
N LYS A 247 -14.99 -14.65 -7.12
CA LYS A 247 -16.22 -15.24 -6.60
C LYS A 247 -16.82 -14.32 -5.52
N TYR A 248 -17.88 -13.62 -5.90
CA TYR A 248 -18.60 -12.70 -4.99
C TYR A 248 -19.45 -13.45 -3.97
#